data_abc8b44c14f35e81357692a5369c2ee1
#
_entry.id   abc8b44c14f35e81357692a5369c2ee1
#
_cell.length_a   1.000
_cell.length_b   1.000
_cell.length_c   1.000
_cell.angle_alpha   90.00
_cell.angle_beta   90.00
_cell.angle_gamma   90.00
#
_symmetry.space_group_name_H-M   'P 1'
#
loop_
_entity.id
_entity.type
_entity.pdbx_description
1 polymer ?
#
loop_
_entity_poly.entity_id
_entity_poly.type
_entity_poly.pdbx_seq_one_letter_code
_entity_poly.pdbx_strand_id
1 'polypeptide(L)'
;MNRKIKAICTALCLFLIFSYCVNLPDYSVVNSMSFSSANTRETEIKVVVYKYWNLNEIIKSIEQEHNKINGVPTSLEINFYYSRWHIRHGIGPFKTVVFHYKQK
;
A
#
# COMPACT_ATOMS: atom_id res chain seq x y z
N MET A 1 20.92 34.21 -17.37
CA MET A 1 19.75 33.42 -17.81
C MET A 1 18.54 34.34 -17.89
N ASN A 2 17.84 34.31 -19.01
CA ASN A 2 16.67 35.17 -19.25
C ASN A 2 15.53 34.79 -18.30
N ARG A 3 14.77 35.79 -17.81
CA ARG A 3 13.62 35.56 -16.93
C ARG A 3 12.57 34.63 -17.54
N LYS A 4 12.35 34.73 -18.85
CA LYS A 4 11.41 33.88 -19.58
C LYS A 4 11.82 32.38 -19.52
N ILE A 5 13.11 32.12 -19.68
CA ILE A 5 13.65 30.74 -19.62
C ILE A 5 13.48 30.17 -18.21
N LYS A 6 13.76 30.96 -17.16
CA LYS A 6 13.56 30.53 -15.77
C LYS A 6 12.09 30.19 -15.50
N ALA A 7 11.17 31.03 -15.98
CA ALA A 7 9.74 30.79 -15.79
C ALA A 7 9.27 29.51 -16.49
N ILE A 8 9.76 29.26 -17.71
CA ILE A 8 9.43 28.05 -18.46
C ILE A 8 9.98 26.80 -17.76
N CYS A 9 11.23 26.83 -17.30
CA CYS A 9 11.84 25.72 -16.57
C CYS A 9 11.08 25.40 -15.27
N THR A 10 10.71 26.43 -14.51
CA THR A 10 9.94 26.29 -13.28
C THR A 10 8.56 25.67 -13.57
N ALA A 11 7.86 26.16 -14.59
CA ALA A 11 6.56 25.60 -14.99
C ALA A 11 6.66 24.14 -15.40
N LEU A 12 7.70 23.78 -16.18
CA LEU A 12 7.92 22.38 -16.58
C LEU A 12 8.21 21.48 -15.38
N CYS A 13 9.03 21.94 -14.45
CA CYS A 13 9.34 21.17 -13.24
C CYS A 13 8.07 20.93 -12.39
N LEU A 14 7.25 21.96 -12.19
CA LEU A 14 5.99 21.84 -11.46
C LEU A 14 5.02 20.89 -12.15
N PHE A 15 4.93 20.96 -13.47
CA PHE A 15 4.09 20.06 -14.25
C PHE A 15 4.53 18.60 -14.12
N LEU A 16 5.84 18.34 -14.21
CA LEU A 16 6.38 17.00 -14.04
C LEU A 16 6.13 16.44 -12.64
N ILE A 17 6.32 17.26 -11.60
CA ILE A 17 6.05 16.86 -10.21
C ILE A 17 4.57 16.56 -10.03
N PHE A 18 3.69 17.41 -10.55
CA PHE A 18 2.25 17.22 -10.47
C PHE A 18 1.83 15.91 -11.18
N SER A 19 2.33 15.68 -12.40
CA SER A 19 2.06 14.45 -13.15
C SER A 19 2.53 13.21 -12.41
N TYR A 20 3.70 13.27 -11.80
CA TYR A 20 4.23 12.18 -10.97
C TYR A 20 3.32 11.88 -9.79
N CYS A 21 2.90 12.90 -9.04
CA CYS A 21 2.02 12.74 -7.88
C CYS A 21 0.64 12.18 -8.26
N VAL A 22 0.08 12.62 -9.38
CA VAL A 22 -1.24 12.15 -9.86
C VAL A 22 -1.17 10.70 -10.33
N ASN A 23 -0.05 10.30 -10.95
CA ASN A 23 0.13 8.96 -11.50
C ASN A 23 0.68 7.95 -10.49
N LEU A 24 1.01 8.38 -9.26
CA LEU A 24 1.43 7.45 -8.22
C LEU A 24 0.31 6.46 -7.89
N PRO A 25 0.62 5.16 -7.73
CA PRO A 25 -0.37 4.22 -7.24
C PRO A 25 -0.74 4.56 -5.80
N ASP A 26 -1.93 4.10 -5.36
CA ASP A 26 -2.36 4.32 -3.99
C ASP A 26 -1.50 3.53 -3.01
N TYR A 27 -1.13 2.31 -3.39
CA TYR A 27 -0.32 1.42 -2.58
C TYR A 27 0.42 0.39 -3.45
N SER A 28 1.38 -0.30 -2.84
CA SER A 28 2.08 -1.41 -3.48
C SER A 28 2.22 -2.56 -2.48
N VAL A 29 1.79 -3.75 -2.86
CA VAL A 29 1.97 -4.95 -2.04
C VAL A 29 3.40 -5.45 -2.23
N VAL A 30 4.17 -5.46 -1.14
CA VAL A 30 5.58 -5.85 -1.17
C VAL A 30 5.74 -7.33 -0.89
N ASN A 31 4.94 -7.87 0.02
CA ASN A 31 5.04 -9.25 0.43
C ASN A 31 3.68 -9.76 0.93
N SER A 32 3.43 -11.05 0.69
CA SER A 32 2.23 -11.71 1.18
C SER A 32 2.61 -13.12 1.62
N MET A 33 2.27 -13.46 2.85
CA MET A 33 2.54 -14.79 3.42
C MET A 33 1.25 -15.39 3.97
N SER A 34 1.04 -16.68 3.71
CA SER A 34 -0.10 -17.41 4.24
C SER A 34 0.40 -18.59 5.07
N PHE A 35 -0.16 -18.74 6.26
CA PHE A 35 0.10 -19.86 7.15
C PHE A 35 -1.17 -20.70 7.28
N SER A 36 -1.10 -21.94 6.84
CA SER A 36 -2.25 -22.85 6.88
C SER A 36 -2.03 -23.93 7.93
N SER A 37 -3.04 -24.16 8.76
CA SER A 37 -3.13 -25.34 9.61
C SER A 37 -4.42 -26.09 9.28
N ALA A 38 -4.73 -27.18 10.00
CA ALA A 38 -5.82 -28.09 9.62
C ALA A 38 -7.16 -27.40 9.36
N ASN A 39 -7.51 -26.36 10.12
CA ASN A 39 -8.79 -25.67 10.03
C ASN A 39 -8.67 -24.15 9.91
N THR A 40 -7.44 -23.62 9.78
CA THR A 40 -7.21 -22.19 9.76
C THR A 40 -6.25 -21.79 8.65
N ARG A 41 -6.47 -20.60 8.10
CA ARG A 41 -5.53 -19.96 7.19
C ARG A 41 -5.34 -18.51 7.61
N GLU A 42 -4.16 -18.21 8.10
CA GLU A 42 -3.78 -16.84 8.47
C GLU A 42 -2.94 -16.24 7.36
N THR A 43 -3.28 -15.05 6.93
CA THR A 43 -2.56 -14.34 5.86
C THR A 43 -2.04 -13.01 6.38
N GLU A 44 -0.77 -12.72 6.12
CA GLU A 44 -0.13 -11.45 6.41
C GLU A 44 0.30 -10.79 5.11
N ILE A 45 -0.07 -9.51 4.94
CA ILE A 45 0.29 -8.71 3.77
C ILE A 45 1.08 -7.49 4.24
N LYS A 46 2.25 -7.27 3.62
CA LYS A 46 3.06 -6.05 3.83
C LYS A 46 2.85 -5.12 2.67
N VAL A 47 2.42 -3.90 2.96
CA VAL A 47 2.02 -2.91 1.96
C VAL A 47 2.75 -1.59 2.19
N VAL A 48 3.30 -1.02 1.11
CA VAL A 48 3.81 0.35 1.10
C VAL A 48 2.69 1.25 0.62
N VAL A 49 2.35 2.26 1.42
CA VAL A 49 1.27 3.21 1.11
C VAL A 49 1.88 4.50 0.57
N TYR A 50 1.42 4.93 -0.59
CA TYR A 50 1.83 6.20 -1.20
C TYR A 50 0.82 7.31 -0.92
N LYS A 51 -0.48 6.98 -0.89
CA LYS A 51 -1.56 7.93 -0.65
C LYS A 51 -2.23 7.66 0.71
N TYR A 52 -1.51 7.90 1.79
CA TYR A 52 -1.96 7.57 3.13
C TYR A 52 -3.19 8.38 3.60
N TRP A 53 -3.57 9.46 2.89
CA TRP A 53 -4.81 10.19 3.18
C TRP A 53 -6.08 9.42 2.78
N ASN A 54 -5.96 8.40 1.91
CA ASN A 54 -7.05 7.52 1.50
C ASN A 54 -6.95 6.13 2.14
N LEU A 55 -6.39 6.04 3.32
CA LEU A 55 -6.05 4.76 3.94
C LEU A 55 -7.26 3.82 4.09
N ASN A 56 -8.43 4.34 4.47
CA ASN A 56 -9.63 3.52 4.63
C ASN A 56 -10.05 2.86 3.33
N GLU A 57 -9.99 3.57 2.22
CA GLU A 57 -10.31 3.02 0.89
C GLU A 57 -9.26 2.02 0.44
N ILE A 58 -7.99 2.29 0.74
CA ILE A 58 -6.88 1.37 0.45
C ILE A 58 -7.08 0.05 1.20
N ILE A 59 -7.44 0.10 2.48
CA ILE A 59 -7.71 -1.09 3.30
C ILE A 59 -8.80 -1.94 2.67
N LYS A 60 -9.90 -1.34 2.27
CA LYS A 60 -11.01 -2.04 1.61
C LYS A 60 -10.58 -2.67 0.29
N SER A 61 -9.82 -1.93 -0.52
CA SER A 61 -9.34 -2.41 -1.81
C SER A 61 -8.43 -3.62 -1.64
N ILE A 62 -7.51 -3.59 -0.69
CA ILE A 62 -6.60 -4.70 -0.43
C ILE A 62 -7.37 -5.93 0.02
N GLU A 63 -8.31 -5.76 0.96
CA GLU A 63 -9.14 -6.86 1.44
C GLU A 63 -9.94 -7.49 0.30
N GLN A 64 -10.62 -6.69 -0.49
CA GLN A 64 -11.44 -7.18 -1.60
C GLN A 64 -10.61 -7.89 -2.65
N GLU A 65 -9.49 -7.31 -3.06
CA GLU A 65 -8.61 -7.92 -4.06
C GLU A 65 -8.01 -9.24 -3.56
N HIS A 66 -7.56 -9.27 -2.31
CA HIS A 66 -7.01 -10.49 -1.72
C HIS A 66 -8.06 -11.60 -1.70
N ASN A 67 -9.26 -11.30 -1.19
CA ASN A 67 -10.33 -12.29 -1.05
C ASN A 67 -10.86 -12.78 -2.40
N LYS A 68 -10.84 -11.90 -3.40
CA LYS A 68 -11.23 -12.24 -4.76
C LYS A 68 -10.25 -13.21 -5.43
N ILE A 69 -8.96 -13.00 -5.23
CA ILE A 69 -7.91 -13.80 -5.90
C ILE A 69 -7.61 -15.08 -5.12
N ASN A 70 -7.48 -14.99 -3.82
CA ASN A 70 -6.98 -16.08 -2.97
C ASN A 70 -8.04 -16.73 -2.10
N GLY A 71 -9.28 -16.23 -2.12
CA GLY A 71 -10.33 -16.68 -1.23
C GLY A 71 -10.23 -16.07 0.16
N VAL A 72 -11.30 -16.22 0.95
CA VAL A 72 -11.40 -15.62 2.29
C VAL A 72 -10.58 -16.45 3.30
N PRO A 73 -9.56 -15.87 3.95
CA PRO A 73 -8.79 -16.57 4.99
C PRO A 73 -9.55 -16.60 6.33
N THR A 74 -9.01 -17.29 7.31
CA THR A 74 -9.52 -17.21 8.69
C THR A 74 -9.25 -15.84 9.28
N SER A 75 -8.04 -15.32 9.08
CA SER A 75 -7.68 -13.96 9.46
C SER A 75 -6.77 -13.34 8.40
N LEU A 76 -6.88 -12.04 8.24
CA LEU A 76 -6.08 -11.26 7.32
C LEU A 76 -5.45 -10.11 8.08
N GLU A 77 -4.11 -10.09 8.15
CA GLU A 77 -3.36 -9.00 8.75
C GLU A 77 -2.71 -8.17 7.65
N ILE A 78 -2.92 -6.87 7.68
CA ILE A 78 -2.33 -5.95 6.74
C ILE A 78 -1.44 -4.98 7.50
N ASN A 79 -0.15 -5.00 7.19
CA ASN A 79 0.85 -4.13 7.80
C ASN A 79 1.21 -3.04 6.81
N PHE A 80 1.02 -1.78 7.20
CA PHE A 80 1.27 -0.62 6.35
C PHE A 80 2.60 0.04 6.69
N TYR A 81 3.42 0.29 5.69
CA TYR A 81 4.72 0.93 5.80
C TYR A 81 4.78 2.19 4.93
N TYR A 82 5.58 3.16 5.33
CA TYR A 82 5.77 4.38 4.53
C TYR A 82 6.63 4.14 3.29
N SER A 83 7.58 3.22 3.35
CA SER A 83 8.46 2.92 2.22
C SER A 83 9.09 1.53 2.36
N ARG A 84 9.66 1.04 1.25
CA ARG A 84 10.43 -0.21 1.25
C ARG A 84 11.68 -0.12 2.11
N TRP A 85 12.24 1.09 2.22
CA TRP A 85 13.40 1.35 3.07
C TRP A 85 13.10 0.97 4.53
N HIS A 86 11.92 1.34 5.02
CA HIS A 86 11.48 1.00 6.39
C HIS A 86 11.42 -0.52 6.58
N ILE A 87 10.90 -1.24 5.60
CA ILE A 87 10.81 -2.70 5.66
C ILE A 87 12.22 -3.32 5.69
N ARG A 88 13.13 -2.84 4.83
CA ARG A 88 14.50 -3.37 4.75
C ARG A 88 15.31 -3.15 6.02
N HIS A 89 15.05 -2.07 6.74
CA HIS A 89 15.78 -1.72 7.96
C HIS A 89 15.10 -2.22 9.23
N GLY A 90 14.10 -3.08 9.10
CA GLY A 90 13.43 -3.69 10.24
C GLY A 90 12.57 -2.72 11.05
N ILE A 91 12.20 -1.58 10.47
CA ILE A 91 11.31 -0.62 11.10
C ILE A 91 9.89 -1.17 11.02
N GLY A 92 9.18 -1.19 12.15
CA GLY A 92 7.83 -1.72 12.21
C GLY A 92 6.82 -0.90 11.38
N PRO A 93 5.64 -1.48 11.11
CA PRO A 93 4.60 -0.78 10.36
C PRO A 93 4.05 0.40 11.16
N PHE A 94 3.60 1.44 10.46
CA PHE A 94 2.95 2.58 11.13
C PHE A 94 1.49 2.28 11.46
N LYS A 95 0.89 1.30 10.82
CA LYS A 95 -0.47 0.85 11.08
C LYS A 95 -0.61 -0.63 10.73
N THR A 96 -1.33 -1.36 11.58
CA THR A 96 -1.69 -2.75 11.34
C THR A 96 -3.20 -2.88 11.44
N VAL A 97 -3.79 -3.56 10.46
CA VAL A 97 -5.24 -3.84 10.43
C VAL A 97 -5.41 -5.35 10.38
N VAL A 98 -6.27 -5.88 11.24
CA VAL A 98 -6.55 -7.32 11.29
C VAL A 98 -8.04 -7.55 11.06
N PHE A 99 -8.35 -8.42 10.09
CA PHE A 99 -9.71 -8.87 9.82
C PHE A 99 -9.85 -10.31 10.27
N HIS A 100 -10.90 -10.57 11.02
CA HIS A 100 -11.27 -11.94 11.45
C HIS A 100 -12.54 -12.35 10.73
N TYR A 101 -12.49 -13.49 10.04
CA TYR A 101 -13.62 -14.02 9.28
C TYR A 101 -14.17 -15.25 9.97
N LYS A 102 -15.50 -15.34 10.02
CA LYS A 102 -16.12 -16.55 10.56
C LYS A 102 -16.01 -17.69 9.55
N GLN A 103 -15.50 -18.82 10.01
CA GLN A 103 -15.54 -20.04 9.20
C GLN A 103 -16.90 -20.72 9.34
N LYS A 104 -17.40 -21.13 8.20
CA LYS A 104 -18.60 -21.96 8.17
C LYS A 104 -18.27 -23.42 8.42
#